data_6ce932c0ba7a9aee5fdc5188b6d40147
#
_entry.id   6ce932c0ba7a9aee5fdc5188b6d40147
#
_cell.length_a   1.000
_cell.length_b   1.000
_cell.length_c   1.000
_cell.angle_alpha   90.00
_cell.angle_beta   90.00
_cell.angle_gamma   90.00
#
_symmetry.space_group_name_H-M   'P 1'
#
loop_
_entity.id
_entity.type
_entity.pdbx_description
1 polymer ?
#
loop_
_entity_poly.entity_id
_entity_poly.type
_entity_poly.pdbx_seq_one_letter_code
_entity_poly.pdbx_strand_id
1 'polypeptide(L)'
;MVAGKPALSLDAKTLAAMPHEEVTVSAHDEAASQWRGVKLEDVLARAGVSLDKPLRGRALASFVRVTAADQYQVVFGLADLDPTLGHTQVLLVDSRDGKALDKDGPVRLLVPGDKRPARWVRNVTAIEVVDGGTTARP
;
A
#
# COMPACT_ATOMS: atom_id res chain seq x y z
N MET A 1 0.28 -16.86 7.52
CA MET A 1 1.33 -16.31 8.36
C MET A 1 2.14 -15.29 7.61
N VAL A 2 2.26 -14.13 8.15
CA VAL A 2 2.97 -13.05 7.46
C VAL A 2 4.24 -12.61 8.16
N ALA A 3 4.54 -13.21 9.30
CA ALA A 3 5.71 -12.85 10.09
C ALA A 3 6.99 -13.11 9.30
N GLY A 4 7.94 -12.21 9.44
CA GLY A 4 9.25 -12.39 8.86
C GLY A 4 9.34 -12.27 7.36
N LYS A 5 8.28 -11.78 6.71
CA LYS A 5 8.35 -11.57 5.27
C LYS A 5 9.35 -10.46 4.96
N PRO A 6 10.30 -10.71 4.06
CA PRO A 6 11.24 -9.65 3.67
C PRO A 6 10.52 -8.53 2.96
N ALA A 7 11.16 -7.36 2.92
CA ALA A 7 10.62 -6.24 2.20
C ALA A 7 10.47 -6.59 0.72
N LEU A 8 9.31 -6.24 0.17
CA LEU A 8 9.06 -6.39 -1.25
C LEU A 8 9.64 -5.16 -1.95
N SER A 9 10.65 -5.37 -2.80
CA SER A 9 11.18 -4.29 -3.61
C SER A 9 10.23 -4.03 -4.75
N LEU A 10 9.81 -2.77 -4.90
CA LEU A 10 8.90 -2.42 -5.97
C LEU A 10 9.64 -2.17 -7.25
N ASP A 11 9.26 -2.96 -8.26
CA ASP A 11 9.75 -2.81 -9.61
C ASP A 11 8.62 -2.20 -10.43
N ALA A 12 8.86 -1.02 -10.99
CA ALA A 12 7.85 -0.32 -11.78
C ALA A 12 7.34 -1.18 -12.93
N LYS A 13 8.20 -2.00 -13.52
CA LYS A 13 7.82 -2.88 -14.61
C LYS A 13 6.84 -3.96 -14.12
N THR A 14 7.11 -4.54 -12.96
CA THR A 14 6.22 -5.54 -12.39
C THR A 14 4.88 -4.92 -12.06
N LEU A 15 4.88 -3.74 -11.46
CA LEU A 15 3.65 -3.04 -11.13
C LEU A 15 2.84 -2.70 -12.38
N ALA A 16 3.51 -2.25 -13.44
CA ALA A 16 2.83 -1.88 -14.68
C ALA A 16 2.08 -3.05 -15.30
N ALA A 17 2.52 -4.27 -15.04
CA ALA A 17 1.89 -5.47 -15.59
C ALA A 17 0.69 -5.96 -14.77
N MET A 18 0.45 -5.40 -13.61
CA MET A 18 -0.65 -5.82 -12.73
C MET A 18 -1.94 -5.06 -13.07
N PRO A 19 -3.10 -5.60 -12.69
CA PRO A 19 -4.37 -4.89 -12.93
C PRO A 19 -4.38 -3.54 -12.21
N HIS A 20 -4.79 -2.49 -12.94
CA HIS A 20 -4.87 -1.13 -12.41
C HIS A 20 -6.32 -0.71 -12.25
N GLU A 21 -6.54 0.21 -11.32
CA GLU A 21 -7.82 0.91 -11.22
C GLU A 21 -7.56 2.40 -11.14
N GLU A 22 -8.59 3.17 -11.42
CA GLU A 22 -8.52 4.62 -11.44
C GLU A 22 -9.28 5.21 -10.27
N VAL A 23 -8.76 6.30 -9.72
CA VAL A 23 -9.45 7.05 -8.68
C VAL A 23 -9.20 8.52 -8.90
N THR A 24 -10.26 9.33 -8.75
CA THR A 24 -10.14 10.78 -8.87
C THR A 24 -10.22 11.36 -7.48
N VAL A 25 -9.15 12.00 -7.05
CA VAL A 25 -9.06 12.55 -5.70
C VAL A 25 -8.04 13.67 -5.68
N SER A 26 -8.19 14.60 -4.75
CA SER A 26 -7.24 15.69 -4.59
C SER A 26 -6.40 15.49 -3.35
N ALA A 27 -5.13 15.81 -3.46
CA ALA A 27 -4.29 16.02 -2.30
C ALA A 27 -4.70 17.35 -1.66
N HIS A 28 -4.28 17.55 -0.42
CA HIS A 28 -4.63 18.77 0.32
C HIS A 28 -4.33 20.03 -0.52
N ASP A 29 -5.32 20.90 -0.65
CA ASP A 29 -5.22 22.19 -1.37
C ASP A 29 -4.89 22.09 -2.86
N GLU A 30 -5.04 20.92 -3.47
CA GLU A 30 -4.83 20.75 -4.90
C GLU A 30 -6.15 20.45 -5.60
N ALA A 31 -6.19 20.72 -6.89
CA ALA A 31 -7.29 20.26 -7.72
C ALA A 31 -7.27 18.74 -7.80
N ALA A 32 -8.44 18.13 -7.97
CA ALA A 32 -8.52 16.68 -8.10
C ALA A 32 -7.77 16.22 -9.33
N SER A 33 -7.11 15.09 -9.22
CA SER A 33 -6.43 14.42 -10.32
C SER A 33 -6.96 13.02 -10.47
N GLN A 34 -6.80 12.46 -11.66
CA GLN A 34 -7.13 11.08 -11.92
C GLN A 34 -5.85 10.25 -11.77
N TRP A 35 -5.82 9.42 -10.74
CA TRP A 35 -4.69 8.56 -10.46
C TRP A 35 -4.99 7.15 -10.93
N ARG A 36 -3.98 6.46 -11.37
CA ARG A 36 -4.14 5.08 -11.81
C ARG A 36 -3.07 4.22 -11.16
N GLY A 37 -3.48 3.10 -10.57
CA GLY A 37 -2.56 2.25 -9.86
C GLY A 37 -3.13 0.92 -9.45
N VAL A 38 -2.34 0.19 -8.68
CA VAL A 38 -2.64 -1.17 -8.25
C VAL A 38 -3.00 -1.15 -6.77
N LYS A 39 -4.03 -1.89 -6.39
CA LYS A 39 -4.40 -2.03 -4.98
C LYS A 39 -3.24 -2.61 -4.19
N LEU A 40 -2.98 -2.05 -3.01
CA LEU A 40 -1.94 -2.58 -2.14
C LEU A 40 -2.19 -4.06 -1.81
N GLU A 41 -3.43 -4.44 -1.58
CA GLU A 41 -3.76 -5.83 -1.28
C GLU A 41 -3.36 -6.78 -2.41
N ASP A 42 -3.44 -6.34 -3.67
CA ASP A 42 -3.02 -7.14 -4.81
C ASP A 42 -1.50 -7.30 -4.85
N VAL A 43 -0.78 -6.24 -4.50
CA VAL A 43 0.68 -6.29 -4.41
C VAL A 43 1.10 -7.26 -3.30
N LEU A 44 0.43 -7.21 -2.15
CA LEU A 44 0.71 -8.13 -1.05
C LEU A 44 0.43 -9.57 -1.44
N ALA A 45 -0.67 -9.81 -2.16
CA ALA A 45 -1.00 -11.16 -2.62
C ALA A 45 0.10 -11.72 -3.51
N ARG A 46 0.66 -10.88 -4.37
CA ARG A 46 1.76 -11.30 -5.23
C ARG A 46 3.02 -11.64 -4.43
N ALA A 47 3.18 -11.01 -3.28
CA ALA A 47 4.29 -11.29 -2.37
C ALA A 47 4.02 -12.49 -1.45
N GLY A 48 2.86 -13.13 -1.59
CA GLY A 48 2.51 -14.29 -0.78
C GLY A 48 1.66 -13.98 0.45
N VAL A 49 1.18 -12.74 0.57
CA VAL A 49 0.32 -12.33 1.69
C VAL A 49 -1.07 -12.06 1.15
N SER A 50 -1.95 -13.03 1.26
CA SER A 50 -3.29 -12.92 0.71
C SER A 50 -4.30 -12.48 1.78
N LEU A 51 -5.24 -11.63 1.37
CA LEU A 51 -6.35 -11.17 2.22
C LEU A 51 -7.68 -11.73 1.72
N ASP A 52 -7.66 -12.84 1.00
CA ASP A 52 -8.87 -13.47 0.46
C ASP A 52 -9.70 -14.17 1.53
N LYS A 53 -9.14 -14.38 2.71
CA LYS A 53 -9.83 -14.92 3.87
C LYS A 53 -9.76 -13.93 5.02
N PRO A 54 -10.82 -13.82 5.84
CA PRO A 54 -10.79 -12.89 6.98
C PRO A 54 -9.62 -13.15 7.91
N LEU A 55 -8.94 -12.09 8.31
CA LEU A 55 -7.84 -12.18 9.26
C LEU A 55 -8.35 -12.53 10.65
N ARG A 56 -7.58 -13.32 11.37
CA ARG A 56 -7.93 -13.75 12.73
C ARG A 56 -6.69 -13.81 13.61
N GLY A 57 -6.92 -13.65 14.89
CA GLY A 57 -5.90 -13.90 15.91
C GLY A 57 -4.66 -13.03 15.74
N ARG A 58 -3.53 -13.67 15.75
CA ARG A 58 -2.23 -13.00 15.72
C ARG A 58 -2.04 -12.11 14.49
N ALA A 59 -2.64 -12.48 13.37
CA ALA A 59 -2.51 -11.70 12.14
C ALA A 59 -3.08 -10.29 12.31
N LEU A 60 -3.99 -10.08 13.25
CA LEU A 60 -4.56 -8.75 13.51
C LEU A 60 -3.55 -7.76 14.08
N ALA A 61 -2.42 -8.24 14.59
CA ALA A 61 -1.35 -7.38 15.09
C ALA A 61 -0.26 -7.13 14.03
N SER A 62 -0.38 -7.75 12.88
CA SER A 62 0.59 -7.55 11.78
C SER A 62 0.33 -6.25 11.07
N PHE A 63 1.37 -5.67 10.49
CA PHE A 63 1.24 -4.40 9.78
C PHE A 63 2.11 -4.36 8.53
N VAL A 64 1.78 -3.43 7.65
CA VAL A 64 2.50 -3.19 6.42
C VAL A 64 3.29 -1.89 6.59
N ARG A 65 4.58 -1.93 6.34
CA ARG A 65 5.42 -0.74 6.36
C ARG A 65 5.84 -0.40 4.94
N VAL A 66 5.56 0.84 4.55
CA VAL A 66 5.90 1.34 3.23
C VAL A 66 7.03 2.34 3.38
N THR A 67 8.10 2.16 2.61
CA THR A 67 9.32 2.97 2.70
C THR A 67 9.57 3.69 1.39
N ALA A 68 9.94 4.97 1.49
CA ALA A 68 10.30 5.81 0.35
C ALA A 68 11.82 5.86 0.16
N ALA A 69 12.24 6.39 -0.97
CA ALA A 69 13.67 6.53 -1.29
C ALA A 69 14.42 7.40 -0.28
N ASP A 70 13.73 8.38 0.33
CA ASP A 70 14.34 9.27 1.34
C ASP A 70 14.19 8.74 2.76
N GLN A 71 13.80 7.49 2.92
CA GLN A 71 13.59 6.80 4.19
C GLN A 71 12.32 7.21 4.94
N TYR A 72 11.46 8.02 4.33
CA TYR A 72 10.16 8.30 4.91
C TYR A 72 9.35 7.00 5.00
N GLN A 73 8.71 6.73 6.12
CA GLN A 73 7.98 5.48 6.31
C GLN A 73 6.61 5.73 6.90
N VAL A 74 5.65 4.92 6.46
CA VAL A 74 4.32 4.89 7.06
C VAL A 74 3.90 3.43 7.25
N VAL A 75 2.92 3.21 8.11
CA VAL A 75 2.41 1.87 8.38
C VAL A 75 0.90 1.83 8.25
N PHE A 76 0.41 0.63 7.91
CA PHE A 76 -1.02 0.30 7.91
C PHE A 76 -1.16 -1.02 8.64
N GLY A 77 -2.13 -1.12 9.55
CA GLY A 77 -2.48 -2.41 10.09
C GLY A 77 -2.94 -3.34 8.97
N LEU A 78 -2.56 -4.59 9.02
CA LEU A 78 -3.02 -5.53 8.00
C LEU A 78 -4.55 -5.61 8.02
N ALA A 79 -5.15 -5.50 9.21
CA ALA A 79 -6.61 -5.48 9.37
C ALA A 79 -7.27 -4.28 8.69
N ASP A 80 -6.55 -3.16 8.54
CA ASP A 80 -7.11 -1.99 7.85
C ASP A 80 -7.34 -2.29 6.38
N LEU A 81 -6.62 -3.22 5.81
CA LEU A 81 -6.73 -3.58 4.40
C LEU A 81 -7.68 -4.74 4.16
N ASP A 82 -8.04 -5.48 5.21
CA ASP A 82 -8.92 -6.64 5.09
C ASP A 82 -10.33 -6.17 4.72
N PRO A 83 -10.89 -6.68 3.60
CA PRO A 83 -12.25 -6.27 3.19
C PRO A 83 -13.34 -6.52 4.23
N THR A 84 -13.12 -7.44 5.16
CA THR A 84 -14.12 -7.75 6.20
C THR A 84 -13.94 -6.91 7.46
N LEU A 85 -12.88 -6.09 7.51
CA LEU A 85 -12.58 -5.24 8.65
C LEU A 85 -12.52 -3.78 8.22
N GLY A 86 -11.32 -3.19 8.14
CA GLY A 86 -11.20 -1.79 7.81
C GLY A 86 -11.53 -1.44 6.37
N HIS A 87 -11.20 -2.31 5.45
CA HIS A 87 -11.43 -2.14 4.01
C HIS A 87 -10.93 -0.78 3.50
N THR A 88 -9.81 -0.33 4.02
CA THR A 88 -9.24 0.95 3.63
C THR A 88 -8.66 0.84 2.22
N GLN A 89 -9.02 1.79 1.36
CA GLN A 89 -8.50 1.83 0.01
C GLN A 89 -7.08 2.39 0.02
N VAL A 90 -6.12 1.60 -0.44
CA VAL A 90 -4.73 2.01 -0.58
C VAL A 90 -4.24 1.54 -1.93
N LEU A 91 -3.67 2.46 -2.70
CA LEU A 91 -3.20 2.18 -4.05
C LEU A 91 -1.73 2.52 -4.18
N LEU A 92 -1.03 1.75 -5.01
CA LEU A 92 0.30 2.10 -5.49
C LEU A 92 0.11 2.62 -6.90
N VAL A 93 0.20 3.94 -7.06
CA VAL A 93 -0.10 4.58 -8.33
C VAL A 93 1.17 4.86 -9.12
N ASP A 94 1.08 4.68 -10.41
CA ASP A 94 2.20 4.91 -11.32
C ASP A 94 1.86 5.90 -12.43
N SER A 95 0.64 6.46 -12.43
CA SER A 95 0.30 7.53 -13.37
C SER A 95 -0.70 8.50 -12.75
N ARG A 96 -0.69 9.72 -13.26
CA ARG A 96 -1.57 10.79 -12.84
C ARG A 96 -2.01 11.54 -14.10
N ASP A 97 -3.33 11.67 -14.27
CA ASP A 97 -3.93 12.35 -15.43
C ASP A 97 -3.39 11.83 -16.76
N GLY A 98 -3.21 10.50 -16.83
CA GLY A 98 -2.77 9.83 -18.05
C GLY A 98 -1.28 9.84 -18.31
N LYS A 99 -0.48 10.37 -17.38
CA LYS A 99 0.98 10.45 -17.55
C LYS A 99 1.69 9.72 -16.43
N ALA A 100 2.82 9.10 -16.75
CA ALA A 100 3.68 8.48 -15.74
C ALA A 100 4.13 9.55 -14.74
N LEU A 101 4.29 9.12 -13.48
CA LEU A 101 4.77 10.02 -12.43
C LEU A 101 6.23 10.42 -12.72
N ASP A 102 6.56 11.65 -12.37
CA ASP A 102 7.90 12.19 -12.56
C ASP A 102 8.62 12.28 -11.21
N LYS A 103 8.58 13.43 -10.56
CA LYS A 103 9.31 13.66 -9.29
C LYS A 103 8.83 12.76 -8.16
N ASP A 104 7.53 12.45 -8.14
CA ASP A 104 6.94 11.64 -7.08
C ASP A 104 7.05 10.14 -7.33
N GLY A 105 7.53 9.76 -8.50
CA GLY A 105 7.52 8.38 -8.94
C GLY A 105 8.86 7.71 -8.88
N PRO A 106 8.94 6.58 -9.56
CA PRO A 106 7.93 6.03 -10.48
C PRO A 106 6.65 5.55 -9.80
N VAL A 107 6.64 5.33 -8.50
CA VAL A 107 5.47 4.81 -7.78
C VAL A 107 5.19 5.66 -6.54
N ARG A 108 3.93 6.00 -6.34
CA ARG A 108 3.49 6.76 -5.17
C ARG A 108 2.36 6.01 -4.48
N LEU A 109 2.30 6.11 -3.16
CA LEU A 109 1.21 5.54 -2.39
C LEU A 109 0.06 6.55 -2.33
N LEU A 110 -1.17 6.05 -2.50
CA LEU A 110 -2.35 6.87 -2.45
C LEU A 110 -3.33 6.28 -1.44
N VAL A 111 -3.83 7.12 -0.54
CA VAL A 111 -4.81 6.72 0.47
C VAL A 111 -5.99 7.70 0.37
N PRO A 112 -6.92 7.45 -0.56
CA PRO A 112 -7.98 8.44 -0.84
C PRO A 112 -8.84 8.81 0.37
N GLY A 113 -9.00 7.91 1.33
CA GLY A 113 -9.80 8.18 2.51
C GLY A 113 -9.14 9.05 3.57
N ASP A 114 -7.84 9.28 3.46
CA ASP A 114 -7.15 10.15 4.42
C ASP A 114 -7.49 11.60 4.16
N LYS A 115 -7.73 12.36 5.22
CA LYS A 115 -8.10 13.77 5.10
C LYS A 115 -6.93 14.64 4.66
N ARG A 116 -5.71 14.18 4.88
CA ARG A 116 -4.51 14.89 4.41
C ARG A 116 -3.52 13.86 3.90
N PRO A 117 -2.58 14.26 3.03
CA PRO A 117 -1.76 13.30 2.30
C PRO A 117 -0.48 12.85 3.02
N ALA A 118 -0.49 12.81 4.36
CA ALA A 118 0.73 12.42 5.10
C ALA A 118 1.17 10.98 4.80
N ARG A 119 0.23 10.09 4.45
CA ARG A 119 0.56 8.72 4.08
C ARG A 119 0.59 8.49 2.56
N TRP A 120 0.50 9.55 1.76
CA TRP A 120 0.65 9.45 0.31
C TRP A 120 2.13 9.48 -0.03
N VAL A 121 2.83 8.41 0.31
CA VAL A 121 4.28 8.33 0.24
C VAL A 121 4.76 8.45 -1.21
N ARG A 122 5.69 9.39 -1.45
CA ARG A 122 6.29 9.57 -2.77
C ARG A 122 7.48 8.65 -2.93
N ASN A 123 7.79 8.29 -4.18
CA ASN A 123 8.99 7.50 -4.48
C ASN A 123 9.09 6.24 -3.64
N VAL A 124 8.02 5.44 -3.64
CA VAL A 124 7.99 4.21 -2.86
C VAL A 124 9.04 3.23 -3.38
N THR A 125 9.86 2.69 -2.48
CA THR A 125 10.92 1.75 -2.85
C THR A 125 10.71 0.36 -2.27
N ALA A 126 10.03 0.24 -1.13
CA ALA A 126 9.87 -1.06 -0.49
C ALA A 126 8.57 -1.15 0.29
N ILE A 127 8.03 -2.35 0.35
CA ILE A 127 6.86 -2.68 1.14
C ILE A 127 7.21 -3.94 1.94
N GLU A 128 6.92 -3.89 3.23
CA GLU A 128 7.29 -4.97 4.14
C GLU A 128 6.10 -5.33 5.00
N VAL A 129 5.84 -6.62 5.19
CA VAL A 129 4.82 -7.09 6.13
C VAL A 129 5.52 -7.56 7.38
N VAL A 130 5.17 -6.97 8.51
CA VAL A 130 5.82 -7.22 9.80
C VAL A 130 4.82 -7.87 10.75
N ASP A 131 5.25 -8.96 11.39
CA ASP A 131 4.45 -9.61 12.39
C ASP A 131 4.60 -8.88 13.72
N GLY A 132 3.57 -8.15 14.12
CA GLY A 132 3.57 -7.42 15.38
C GLY A 132 3.02 -8.22 16.55
N GLY A 133 2.55 -9.42 16.31
CA GLY A 133 1.99 -10.24 17.38
C GLY A 133 3.04 -10.88 18.25
N THR A 134 2.66 -11.29 19.45
CA THR A 134 3.56 -12.01 20.35
C THR A 134 3.51 -13.49 20.04
N THR A 135 4.62 -14.17 20.30
CA THR A 135 4.68 -15.61 20.13
C THR A 135 4.15 -16.37 21.33
N ALA A 136 4.07 -15.69 22.45
CA ALA A 136 3.60 -16.30 23.65
C ALA A 136 2.11 -16.29 23.68
N ARG A 137 1.52 -16.96 23.90
CA ARG A 137 0.34 -16.83 24.00
C ARG A 137 -0.54 -17.32 23.80
N PRO A 138 -0.84 -17.66 24.21
CA PRO A 138 -1.90 -18.30 23.79
C PRO A 138 -2.97 -17.60 23.85
#